data_403a32b7527b98b6a001557df9960fc7
#
_entry.id   403a32b7527b98b6a001557df9960fc7
#
_cell.length_a   1.000
_cell.length_b   1.000
_cell.length_c   1.000
_cell.angle_alpha   90.00
_cell.angle_beta   90.00
_cell.angle_gamma   90.00
#
_symmetry.space_group_name_H-M   'P 1'
#
loop_
_entity.id
_entity.type
_entity.pdbx_description
1 polymer ?
#
loop_
_entity_poly.entity_id
_entity_poly.type
_entity_poly.pdbx_seq_one_letter_code
_entity_poly.pdbx_strand_id
1 'polypeptide(L)'
;MRWEWGGCMRIIVTGTGGASGYAVALQAEQLGYDVLWADADPLCPALLANAHRACLLPPASEGGVYLEALAKAAKEFGADCVSFNTDAEVRYAAGEVDILSEWGLTQWIPSPETVRVCSDKAEFASRLSLDARFRTPVSFSADDRRAGLLPAAGVFVKTRSGSGGADSMVCSTSQELDAWMARNPDGLVQEVLMGQEFSADCLYTGSDLPLVVARRRLRTRSGMSTVTETFHNAELERLVAELLRELQVVGPSCVQGFLQPDGIVFTEINVRFGGGCAAAFWGSTHLVEQYLALLTSGARELPEGLHERRDFTTTTLVRVPGYETFHVRPEAEEFTDLMEPRTEPRTDPQRESQRESQMEED
;
A
#
# COMPACT_ATOMS: atom_id res chain seq x y z
N MET A 1 21.61 10.41 -10.89
CA MET A 1 22.65 11.04 -10.06
C MET A 1 22.81 10.14 -8.84
N ARG A 2 23.90 9.40 -8.67
CA ARG A 2 24.16 8.64 -7.44
C ARG A 2 24.58 9.64 -6.38
N TRP A 3 23.85 9.67 -5.28
CA TRP A 3 24.29 10.41 -4.10
C TRP A 3 25.48 9.64 -3.52
N GLU A 4 26.63 10.29 -3.41
CA GLU A 4 27.81 9.72 -2.76
C GLU A 4 27.61 9.76 -1.23
N TRP A 5 26.80 8.83 -0.72
CA TRP A 5 26.84 8.49 0.70
C TRP A 5 28.06 7.60 0.93
N GLY A 6 28.95 7.97 1.81
CA GLY A 6 30.26 7.35 2.03
C GLY A 6 30.21 5.96 2.68
N GLY A 7 29.24 5.11 2.35
CA GLY A 7 29.06 3.72 2.77
C GLY A 7 27.78 3.16 2.17
N CYS A 8 27.71 1.84 1.97
CA CYS A 8 26.49 1.18 1.59
C CYS A 8 25.54 1.16 2.80
N MET A 9 24.45 1.93 2.76
CA MET A 9 23.44 1.96 3.82
C MET A 9 22.69 0.63 3.87
N ARG A 10 22.47 0.09 5.07
CA ARG A 10 21.86 -1.20 5.33
C ARG A 10 20.46 -1.04 5.91
N ILE A 11 19.48 -1.59 5.22
CA ILE A 11 18.08 -1.50 5.61
C ILE A 11 17.46 -2.86 5.85
N ILE A 12 16.71 -3.02 6.93
CA ILE A 12 15.78 -4.13 7.10
C ILE A 12 14.44 -3.72 6.49
N VAL A 13 13.93 -4.51 5.56
CA VAL A 13 12.58 -4.37 5.03
C VAL A 13 11.75 -5.54 5.53
N THR A 14 10.72 -5.24 6.33
CA THR A 14 9.84 -6.27 6.90
C THR A 14 8.60 -6.50 6.05
N GLY A 15 7.87 -7.60 6.28
CA GLY A 15 6.66 -7.93 5.55
C GLY A 15 6.89 -8.11 4.03
N THR A 16 8.05 -8.67 3.67
CA THR A 16 8.46 -8.82 2.26
C THR A 16 7.67 -9.89 1.48
N GLY A 17 6.91 -10.75 2.15
CA GLY A 17 5.90 -11.62 1.53
C GLY A 17 4.67 -10.86 1.05
N GLY A 18 4.43 -9.67 1.60
CA GLY A 18 3.42 -8.74 1.14
C GLY A 18 3.92 -7.87 -0.02
N ALA A 19 2.97 -7.43 -0.85
CA ALA A 19 3.32 -6.68 -2.06
C ALA A 19 3.99 -5.31 -1.80
N SER A 20 3.68 -4.64 -0.69
CA SER A 20 4.33 -3.38 -0.31
C SER A 20 5.77 -3.60 0.14
N GLY A 21 6.00 -4.54 1.06
CA GLY A 21 7.35 -4.86 1.53
C GLY A 21 8.25 -5.35 0.40
N TYR A 22 7.72 -6.22 -0.47
CA TYR A 22 8.45 -6.66 -1.66
C TYR A 22 8.85 -5.50 -2.57
N ALA A 23 7.92 -4.60 -2.88
CA ALA A 23 8.20 -3.45 -3.75
C ALA A 23 9.23 -2.48 -3.13
N VAL A 24 9.15 -2.24 -1.81
CA VAL A 24 10.14 -1.40 -1.11
C VAL A 24 11.52 -2.05 -1.14
N ALA A 25 11.61 -3.35 -0.82
CA ALA A 25 12.89 -4.07 -0.80
C ALA A 25 13.55 -4.07 -2.19
N LEU A 26 12.78 -4.38 -3.25
CA LEU A 26 13.28 -4.39 -4.61
C LEU A 26 13.76 -3.00 -5.05
N GLN A 27 13.02 -1.94 -4.74
CA GLN A 27 13.43 -0.58 -5.09
C GLN A 27 14.65 -0.12 -4.27
N ALA A 28 14.74 -0.50 -3.01
CA ALA A 28 15.91 -0.20 -2.20
C ALA A 28 17.18 -0.82 -2.81
N GLU A 29 17.13 -2.08 -3.23
CA GLU A 29 18.26 -2.74 -3.93
C GLU A 29 18.60 -2.03 -5.26
N GLN A 30 17.60 -1.65 -6.05
CA GLN A 30 17.82 -0.93 -7.31
C GLN A 30 18.47 0.44 -7.10
N LEU A 31 18.20 1.09 -5.96
CA LEU A 31 18.81 2.34 -5.56
C LEU A 31 20.19 2.15 -4.90
N GLY A 32 20.64 0.91 -4.71
CA GLY A 32 21.98 0.58 -4.23
C GLY A 32 22.10 0.42 -2.73
N TYR A 33 20.99 0.24 -2.02
CA TYR A 33 20.98 -0.12 -0.60
C TYR A 33 21.29 -1.61 -0.41
N ASP A 34 21.90 -1.95 0.71
CA ASP A 34 22.04 -3.34 1.14
C ASP A 34 20.80 -3.73 1.96
N VAL A 35 20.03 -4.70 1.49
CA VAL A 35 18.69 -5.01 2.02
C VAL A 35 18.69 -6.36 2.72
N LEU A 36 18.23 -6.40 3.97
CA LEU A 36 17.82 -7.62 4.64
C LEU A 36 16.31 -7.80 4.47
N TRP A 37 15.95 -8.84 3.73
CA TRP A 37 14.55 -9.22 3.48
C TRP A 37 13.99 -9.96 4.69
N ALA A 38 12.95 -9.42 5.33
CA ALA A 38 12.40 -10.00 6.55
C ALA A 38 10.89 -10.26 6.44
N ASP A 39 10.45 -11.40 6.94
CA ASP A 39 9.02 -11.77 7.00
C ASP A 39 8.78 -12.77 8.14
N ALA A 40 7.52 -12.94 8.54
CA ALA A 40 7.12 -13.92 9.55
C ALA A 40 6.70 -15.28 8.95
N ASP A 41 6.48 -15.35 7.63
CA ASP A 41 6.13 -16.59 6.93
C ASP A 41 7.39 -17.27 6.40
N PRO A 42 7.76 -18.48 6.93
CA PRO A 42 8.93 -19.22 6.47
C PRO A 42 8.80 -19.72 5.03
N LEU A 43 7.59 -19.76 4.48
CA LEU A 43 7.30 -20.15 3.10
C LEU A 43 7.15 -18.95 2.17
N CYS A 44 7.44 -17.75 2.65
CA CYS A 44 7.41 -16.52 1.88
C CYS A 44 8.33 -16.63 0.65
N PRO A 45 7.80 -16.49 -0.58
CA PRO A 45 8.61 -16.58 -1.79
C PRO A 45 9.78 -15.59 -1.83
N ALA A 46 9.60 -14.39 -1.26
CA ALA A 46 10.65 -13.39 -1.19
C ALA A 46 11.84 -13.84 -0.34
N LEU A 47 11.60 -14.48 0.83
CA LEU A 47 12.66 -15.04 1.65
C LEU A 47 13.36 -16.19 0.94
N LEU A 48 12.60 -17.10 0.31
CA LEU A 48 13.16 -18.25 -0.41
C LEU A 48 14.02 -17.81 -1.60
N ALA A 49 13.59 -16.80 -2.34
CA ALA A 49 14.34 -16.26 -3.48
C ALA A 49 15.61 -15.49 -3.06
N ASN A 50 15.62 -14.91 -1.85
CA ASN A 50 16.71 -14.11 -1.30
C ASN A 50 17.39 -14.76 -0.08
N ALA A 51 17.46 -16.08 0.00
CA ALA A 51 17.88 -16.84 1.20
C ALA A 51 19.22 -16.38 1.80
N HIS A 52 20.13 -15.85 1.01
CA HIS A 52 21.42 -15.32 1.46
C HIS A 52 21.33 -13.96 2.18
N ARG A 53 20.19 -13.27 2.06
CA ARG A 53 19.88 -11.96 2.67
C ARG A 53 18.46 -11.97 3.27
N ALA A 54 18.02 -13.13 3.75
CA ALA A 54 16.70 -13.32 4.32
C ALA A 54 16.77 -13.50 5.84
N CYS A 55 15.75 -12.97 6.53
CA CYS A 55 15.58 -13.14 7.97
C CYS A 55 14.13 -13.53 8.28
N LEU A 56 13.94 -14.62 8.98
CA LEU A 56 12.65 -15.00 9.54
C LEU A 56 12.47 -14.30 10.89
N LEU A 57 11.44 -13.49 11.00
CA LEU A 57 11.05 -12.83 12.25
C LEU A 57 9.80 -13.50 12.82
N PRO A 58 9.64 -13.55 14.15
CA PRO A 58 8.35 -13.90 14.75
C PRO A 58 7.25 -12.91 14.29
N PRO A 59 5.97 -13.29 14.34
CA PRO A 59 4.87 -12.35 14.12
C PRO A 59 4.93 -11.17 15.11
N ALA A 60 4.63 -9.95 14.67
CA ALA A 60 4.60 -8.77 15.55
C ALA A 60 3.61 -8.90 16.72
N SER A 61 2.61 -9.79 16.62
CA SER A 61 1.70 -10.12 17.72
C SER A 61 2.38 -10.80 18.91
N GLU A 62 3.60 -11.32 18.75
CA GLU A 62 4.38 -11.90 19.86
C GLU A 62 5.15 -10.84 20.68
N GLY A 63 4.97 -9.56 20.34
CA GLY A 63 5.46 -8.45 21.17
C GLY A 63 6.96 -8.46 21.40
N GLY A 64 7.41 -8.62 22.65
CA GLY A 64 8.83 -8.58 23.00
C GLY A 64 9.69 -9.58 22.26
N VAL A 65 9.15 -10.78 21.94
CA VAL A 65 9.87 -11.81 21.17
C VAL A 65 10.20 -11.33 19.75
N TYR A 66 9.22 -10.65 19.11
CA TYR A 66 9.44 -10.01 17.82
C TYR A 66 10.52 -8.93 17.91
N LEU A 67 10.45 -8.07 18.93
CA LEU A 67 11.38 -6.97 19.12
C LEU A 67 12.82 -7.46 19.35
N GLU A 68 13.00 -8.47 20.21
CA GLU A 68 14.31 -9.10 20.44
C GLU A 68 14.90 -9.75 19.18
N ALA A 69 14.05 -10.42 18.37
CA ALA A 69 14.47 -11.00 17.10
C ALA A 69 14.88 -9.93 16.09
N LEU A 70 14.13 -8.83 16.01
CA LEU A 70 14.45 -7.69 15.15
C LEU A 70 15.78 -7.05 15.58
N ALA A 71 15.99 -6.83 16.89
CA ALA A 71 17.24 -6.28 17.44
C ALA A 71 18.44 -7.17 17.09
N LYS A 72 18.27 -8.48 17.24
CA LYS A 72 19.32 -9.46 16.88
C LYS A 72 19.64 -9.37 15.38
N ALA A 73 18.63 -9.41 14.52
CA ALA A 73 18.80 -9.32 13.08
C ALA A 73 19.48 -7.99 12.67
N ALA A 74 19.06 -6.88 13.27
CA ALA A 74 19.66 -5.58 13.04
C ALA A 74 21.13 -5.53 13.40
N LYS A 75 21.50 -6.07 14.57
CA LYS A 75 22.89 -6.13 15.03
C LYS A 75 23.76 -7.04 14.15
N GLU A 76 23.26 -8.22 13.77
CA GLU A 76 23.99 -9.19 12.95
C GLU A 76 24.20 -8.67 11.52
N PHE A 77 23.22 -8.00 10.96
CA PHE A 77 23.29 -7.39 9.64
C PHE A 77 24.04 -6.05 9.66
N GLY A 78 24.06 -5.38 10.81
CA GLY A 78 24.57 -4.00 10.96
C GLY A 78 23.64 -2.99 10.31
N ALA A 79 22.32 -3.14 10.54
CA ALA A 79 21.31 -2.29 9.94
C ALA A 79 21.35 -0.87 10.51
N ASP A 80 21.19 0.12 9.63
CA ASP A 80 21.08 1.55 9.96
C ASP A 80 19.62 1.97 10.18
N CYS A 81 18.69 1.28 9.51
CA CYS A 81 17.27 1.61 9.55
C CYS A 81 16.37 0.40 9.27
N VAL A 82 15.08 0.56 9.58
CA VAL A 82 14.04 -0.44 9.32
C VAL A 82 12.81 0.19 8.65
N SER A 83 12.31 -0.48 7.61
CA SER A 83 11.04 -0.17 6.95
C SER A 83 9.99 -1.19 7.33
N PHE A 84 8.98 -0.78 8.10
CA PHE A 84 7.85 -1.63 8.47
C PHE A 84 6.76 -1.59 7.38
N ASN A 85 6.32 -2.76 6.90
CA ASN A 85 5.41 -2.84 5.76
C ASN A 85 4.12 -3.64 6.04
N THR A 86 3.87 -4.03 7.28
CA THR A 86 2.60 -4.60 7.72
C THR A 86 1.91 -3.74 8.77
N ASP A 87 0.57 -3.76 8.79
CA ASP A 87 -0.20 -2.99 9.76
C ASP A 87 0.04 -3.47 11.21
N ALA A 88 0.32 -4.76 11.39
CA ALA A 88 0.62 -5.34 12.70
C ALA A 88 1.96 -4.83 13.26
N GLU A 89 2.99 -4.81 12.40
CA GLU A 89 4.32 -4.32 12.77
C GLU A 89 4.29 -2.83 13.11
N VAL A 90 3.64 -2.02 12.27
CA VAL A 90 3.54 -0.56 12.51
C VAL A 90 2.79 -0.27 13.81
N ARG A 91 1.67 -0.97 14.09
CA ARG A 91 0.94 -0.81 15.37
C ARG A 91 1.80 -1.13 16.58
N TYR A 92 2.60 -2.17 16.51
CA TYR A 92 3.48 -2.55 17.58
C TYR A 92 4.66 -1.58 17.71
N ALA A 93 5.38 -1.36 16.62
CA ALA A 93 6.58 -0.52 16.58
C ALA A 93 6.32 0.95 16.95
N ALA A 94 5.11 1.46 16.74
CA ALA A 94 4.75 2.82 17.14
C ALA A 94 4.86 3.04 18.68
N GLY A 95 4.65 1.99 19.46
CA GLY A 95 4.88 2.02 20.92
C GLY A 95 6.33 1.86 21.35
N GLU A 96 7.21 1.44 20.43
CA GLU A 96 8.59 1.03 20.73
C GLU A 96 9.65 1.93 20.05
N VAL A 97 9.24 3.11 19.57
CA VAL A 97 10.10 4.04 18.81
C VAL A 97 11.36 4.42 19.61
N ASP A 98 11.25 4.63 20.92
CA ASP A 98 12.37 5.00 21.76
C ASP A 98 13.40 3.87 21.83
N ILE A 99 12.96 2.63 22.01
CA ILE A 99 13.82 1.43 22.05
C ILE A 99 14.53 1.21 20.68
N LEU A 100 13.78 1.37 19.58
CA LEU A 100 14.37 1.27 18.23
C LEU A 100 15.46 2.33 18.03
N SER A 101 15.22 3.54 18.51
CA SER A 101 16.17 4.66 18.45
C SER A 101 17.41 4.42 19.32
N GLU A 102 17.24 3.84 20.52
CA GLU A 102 18.36 3.43 21.39
C GLU A 102 19.25 2.37 20.73
N TRP A 103 18.70 1.53 19.87
CA TRP A 103 19.45 0.56 19.08
C TRP A 103 20.08 1.16 17.82
N GLY A 104 19.90 2.46 17.58
CA GLY A 104 20.40 3.16 16.40
C GLY A 104 19.63 2.85 15.12
N LEU A 105 18.42 2.28 15.23
CA LEU A 105 17.56 1.99 14.09
C LEU A 105 16.64 3.17 13.79
N THR A 106 16.89 3.83 12.68
CA THR A 106 15.98 4.87 12.18
C THR A 106 14.72 4.23 11.58
N GLN A 107 13.59 4.83 11.86
CA GLN A 107 12.28 4.45 11.31
C GLN A 107 11.39 5.69 11.13
N TRP A 108 10.38 5.58 10.25
CA TRP A 108 9.40 6.64 10.02
C TRP A 108 8.00 6.09 10.23
N ILE A 109 7.49 6.26 11.45
CA ILE A 109 6.17 5.81 11.90
C ILE A 109 5.47 6.99 12.58
N PRO A 110 4.15 7.16 12.40
CA PRO A 110 3.38 8.17 13.14
C PRO A 110 3.35 7.86 14.65
N SER A 111 2.86 8.83 15.42
CA SER A 111 2.64 8.63 16.85
C SER A 111 1.70 7.45 17.14
N PRO A 112 1.79 6.79 18.31
CA PRO A 112 0.88 5.72 18.68
C PRO A 112 -0.60 6.12 18.57
N GLU A 113 -0.93 7.36 18.91
CA GLU A 113 -2.30 7.88 18.79
C GLU A 113 -2.75 7.98 17.33
N THR A 114 -1.92 8.51 16.44
CA THR A 114 -2.22 8.56 15.01
C THR A 114 -2.39 7.15 14.43
N VAL A 115 -1.49 6.20 14.79
CA VAL A 115 -1.60 4.81 14.35
C VAL A 115 -2.89 4.16 14.86
N ARG A 116 -3.29 4.42 16.10
CA ARG A 116 -4.53 3.93 16.69
C ARG A 116 -5.75 4.42 15.91
N VAL A 117 -5.85 5.73 15.67
CA VAL A 117 -6.95 6.33 14.89
C VAL A 117 -7.00 5.78 13.46
N CYS A 118 -5.89 5.70 12.77
CA CYS A 118 -5.83 5.21 11.39
C CYS A 118 -6.11 3.70 11.26
N SER A 119 -5.77 2.91 12.29
CA SER A 119 -5.96 1.45 12.28
C SER A 119 -7.40 1.02 12.59
N ASP A 120 -8.23 1.91 13.12
CA ASP A 120 -9.63 1.68 13.45
C ASP A 120 -10.54 2.52 12.55
N LYS A 121 -11.23 1.86 11.61
CA LYS A 121 -12.07 2.52 10.60
C LYS A 121 -13.24 3.31 11.21
N ALA A 122 -13.71 2.92 12.40
CA ALA A 122 -14.77 3.67 13.10
C ALA A 122 -14.20 4.95 13.72
N GLU A 123 -13.04 4.87 14.37
CA GLU A 123 -12.38 6.05 14.91
C GLU A 123 -11.93 7.00 13.82
N PHE A 124 -11.37 6.48 12.74
CA PHE A 124 -11.02 7.26 11.56
C PHE A 124 -12.24 8.06 11.04
N ALA A 125 -13.36 7.38 10.79
CA ALA A 125 -14.58 8.04 10.35
C ALA A 125 -15.10 9.08 11.37
N SER A 126 -15.08 8.73 12.65
CA SER A 126 -15.47 9.65 13.73
C SER A 126 -14.55 10.89 13.78
N ARG A 127 -13.25 10.70 13.65
CA ARG A 127 -12.29 11.81 13.64
C ARG A 127 -12.51 12.75 12.46
N LEU A 128 -12.74 12.20 11.26
CA LEU A 128 -12.99 12.98 10.07
C LEU A 128 -14.34 13.72 10.10
N SER A 129 -15.35 13.17 10.73
CA SER A 129 -16.67 13.81 10.84
C SER A 129 -16.64 15.15 11.58
N LEU A 130 -15.57 15.46 12.31
CA LEU A 130 -15.37 16.74 12.98
C LEU A 130 -14.94 17.87 12.04
N ASP A 131 -14.59 17.54 10.78
CA ASP A 131 -14.12 18.49 9.79
C ASP A 131 -14.88 18.32 8.47
N ALA A 132 -15.66 19.32 8.10
CA ALA A 132 -16.51 19.29 6.90
C ALA A 132 -15.74 19.17 5.57
N ARG A 133 -14.41 19.35 5.57
CA ARG A 133 -13.57 19.11 4.38
C ARG A 133 -13.50 17.64 3.99
N PHE A 134 -13.67 16.73 4.97
CA PHE A 134 -13.47 15.31 4.77
C PHE A 134 -14.79 14.55 4.90
N ARG A 135 -15.15 13.84 3.85
CA ARG A 135 -16.33 12.98 3.85
C ARG A 135 -15.91 11.53 4.08
N THR A 136 -16.71 10.84 4.89
CA THR A 136 -16.62 9.39 5.11
C THR A 136 -17.95 8.74 4.77
N PRO A 137 -18.00 7.42 4.51
CA PRO A 137 -19.26 6.73 4.28
C PRO A 137 -20.22 6.93 5.45
N VAL A 138 -21.50 7.11 5.14
CA VAL A 138 -22.56 7.09 6.17
C VAL A 138 -22.54 5.74 6.87
N SER A 139 -22.41 5.76 8.19
CA SER A 139 -22.41 4.55 9.02
C SER A 139 -23.75 4.40 9.73
N PHE A 140 -24.29 3.19 9.77
CA PHE A 140 -25.57 2.84 10.36
C PHE A 140 -25.36 2.13 11.70
N SER A 141 -26.02 2.62 12.72
CA SER A 141 -26.02 2.04 14.07
C SER A 141 -26.97 0.84 14.17
N ALA A 142 -26.90 0.12 15.29
CA ALA A 142 -27.87 -0.92 15.60
C ALA A 142 -29.30 -0.35 15.77
N ASP A 143 -29.43 0.92 16.19
CA ASP A 143 -30.73 1.60 16.33
C ASP A 143 -31.31 1.92 14.94
N ASP A 144 -30.48 2.39 13.99
CA ASP A 144 -30.93 2.62 12.61
C ASP A 144 -31.45 1.33 11.96
N ARG A 145 -30.79 0.20 12.21
CA ARG A 145 -31.27 -1.12 11.79
C ARG A 145 -32.65 -1.45 12.37
N ARG A 146 -32.82 -1.29 13.70
CA ARG A 146 -34.10 -1.56 14.37
C ARG A 146 -35.21 -0.64 13.90
N ALA A 147 -34.88 0.59 13.57
CA ALA A 147 -35.81 1.56 13.01
C ALA A 147 -36.15 1.35 11.54
N GLY A 148 -35.50 0.39 10.86
CA GLY A 148 -35.70 0.14 9.42
C GLY A 148 -35.16 1.24 8.50
N LEU A 149 -34.14 1.98 8.96
CA LEU A 149 -33.55 3.12 8.24
C LEU A 149 -32.43 2.72 7.27
N LEU A 150 -32.19 1.42 7.07
CA LEU A 150 -31.18 0.95 6.13
C LEU A 150 -31.61 1.19 4.67
N PRO A 151 -30.66 1.55 3.77
CA PRO A 151 -30.96 1.74 2.37
C PRO A 151 -31.53 0.48 1.72
N ALA A 152 -32.57 0.64 0.88
CA ALA A 152 -33.17 -0.46 0.12
C ALA A 152 -32.19 -1.13 -0.87
N ALA A 153 -31.16 -0.40 -1.31
CA ALA A 153 -30.10 -0.91 -2.19
C ALA A 153 -29.10 -1.83 -1.47
N GLY A 154 -29.25 -2.05 -0.16
CA GLY A 154 -28.32 -2.80 0.68
C GLY A 154 -27.29 -1.91 1.38
N VAL A 155 -26.42 -2.57 2.14
CA VAL A 155 -25.36 -1.94 2.92
C VAL A 155 -24.03 -2.63 2.69
N PHE A 156 -22.93 -1.88 2.80
CA PHE A 156 -21.59 -2.44 2.80
C PHE A 156 -21.15 -2.71 4.25
N VAL A 157 -20.64 -3.92 4.48
CA VAL A 157 -20.16 -4.33 5.79
C VAL A 157 -18.67 -4.65 5.75
N LYS A 158 -17.95 -4.26 6.78
CA LYS A 158 -16.52 -4.52 6.93
C LYS A 158 -16.11 -4.61 8.39
N THR A 159 -15.02 -5.32 8.66
CA THR A 159 -14.40 -5.33 9.99
C THR A 159 -13.84 -3.96 10.32
N ARG A 160 -13.89 -3.61 11.60
CA ARG A 160 -13.43 -2.34 12.15
C ARG A 160 -11.91 -2.17 11.98
N SER A 161 -11.16 -3.26 12.20
CA SER A 161 -9.71 -3.31 12.00
C SER A 161 -9.33 -4.42 11.02
N GLY A 162 -8.11 -4.38 10.50
CA GLY A 162 -7.61 -5.32 9.49
C GLY A 162 -7.46 -4.68 8.12
N SER A 163 -6.76 -5.40 7.22
CA SER A 163 -6.43 -4.97 5.87
C SER A 163 -6.85 -6.00 4.82
N GLY A 164 -6.77 -5.64 3.54
CA GLY A 164 -7.01 -6.57 2.42
C GLY A 164 -8.47 -6.90 2.15
N GLY A 165 -9.43 -6.18 2.73
CA GLY A 165 -10.86 -6.41 2.48
C GLY A 165 -11.39 -7.75 3.00
N ALA A 166 -10.65 -8.42 3.91
CA ALA A 166 -11.11 -9.64 4.55
C ALA A 166 -12.44 -9.39 5.26
N ASP A 167 -13.40 -10.33 5.08
CA ASP A 167 -14.74 -10.25 5.67
C ASP A 167 -15.55 -8.98 5.32
N SER A 168 -15.27 -8.34 4.18
CA SER A 168 -16.11 -7.24 3.68
C SER A 168 -17.01 -7.70 2.54
N MET A 169 -18.26 -7.25 2.55
CA MET A 169 -19.22 -7.57 1.49
C MET A 169 -20.38 -6.56 1.42
N VAL A 170 -21.12 -6.61 0.33
CA VAL A 170 -22.43 -5.95 0.24
C VAL A 170 -23.49 -6.93 0.73
N CYS A 171 -24.28 -6.52 1.73
CA CYS A 171 -25.46 -7.23 2.19
C CYS A 171 -26.70 -6.60 1.55
N SER A 172 -27.38 -7.36 0.70
CA SER A 172 -28.59 -6.92 0.00
C SER A 172 -29.87 -7.29 0.78
N THR A 173 -29.77 -8.16 1.77
CA THR A 173 -30.87 -8.61 2.60
C THR A 173 -30.55 -8.51 4.09
N SER A 174 -31.60 -8.42 4.91
CA SER A 174 -31.43 -8.42 6.38
C SER A 174 -30.85 -9.74 6.87
N GLN A 175 -31.12 -10.86 6.23
CA GLN A 175 -30.57 -12.16 6.61
C GLN A 175 -29.06 -12.22 6.39
N GLU A 176 -28.55 -11.71 5.27
CA GLU A 176 -27.11 -11.62 5.02
C GLU A 176 -26.42 -10.73 6.05
N LEU A 177 -27.03 -9.58 6.35
CA LEU A 177 -26.51 -8.65 7.36
C LEU A 177 -26.48 -9.29 8.75
N ASP A 178 -27.57 -9.97 9.17
CA ASP A 178 -27.64 -10.62 10.48
C ASP A 178 -26.61 -11.76 10.59
N ALA A 179 -26.45 -12.56 9.53
CA ALA A 179 -25.46 -13.63 9.48
C ALA A 179 -24.02 -13.10 9.54
N TRP A 180 -23.76 -11.96 8.89
CA TRP A 180 -22.45 -11.32 8.92
C TRP A 180 -22.18 -10.71 10.30
N MET A 181 -23.12 -9.96 10.87
CA MET A 181 -23.01 -9.34 12.19
C MET A 181 -22.85 -10.35 13.32
N ALA A 182 -23.44 -11.53 13.20
CA ALA A 182 -23.26 -12.61 14.17
C ALA A 182 -21.80 -13.08 14.28
N ARG A 183 -21.03 -12.98 13.19
CA ARG A 183 -19.60 -13.32 13.16
C ARG A 183 -18.72 -12.12 13.47
N ASN A 184 -19.20 -10.90 13.22
CA ASN A 184 -18.47 -9.65 13.35
C ASN A 184 -19.27 -8.64 14.19
N PRO A 185 -19.45 -8.86 15.51
CA PRO A 185 -20.34 -8.03 16.34
C PRO A 185 -19.94 -6.55 16.40
N ASP A 186 -18.61 -6.25 16.27
CA ASP A 186 -18.06 -4.90 16.25
C ASP A 186 -17.86 -4.34 14.83
N GLY A 187 -18.37 -5.03 13.83
CA GLY A 187 -18.22 -4.64 12.44
C GLY A 187 -18.99 -3.37 12.09
N LEU A 188 -18.53 -2.70 11.05
CA LEU A 188 -19.14 -1.48 10.52
C LEU A 188 -20.20 -1.85 9.47
N VAL A 189 -21.33 -1.15 9.56
CA VAL A 189 -22.41 -1.18 8.54
C VAL A 189 -22.45 0.21 7.91
N GLN A 190 -22.19 0.29 6.62
CA GLN A 190 -22.06 1.55 5.90
C GLN A 190 -22.89 1.58 4.61
N GLU A 191 -23.09 2.76 4.06
CA GLU A 191 -23.66 2.89 2.72
C GLU A 191 -22.76 2.21 1.67
N VAL A 192 -23.37 1.74 0.60
CA VAL A 192 -22.65 1.24 -0.58
C VAL A 192 -22.19 2.44 -1.39
N LEU A 193 -20.87 2.66 -1.46
CA LEU A 193 -20.29 3.72 -2.25
C LEU A 193 -20.28 3.33 -3.73
N MET A 194 -20.70 4.26 -4.56
CA MET A 194 -20.61 4.16 -6.02
C MET A 194 -19.52 5.09 -6.53
N GLY A 195 -18.91 4.75 -7.66
CA GLY A 195 -17.88 5.59 -8.28
C GLY A 195 -16.53 4.88 -8.42
N GLN A 196 -15.50 5.67 -8.74
CA GLN A 196 -14.16 5.15 -8.97
C GLN A 196 -13.39 5.01 -7.64
N GLU A 197 -13.08 3.78 -7.27
CA GLU A 197 -12.22 3.51 -6.12
C GLU A 197 -10.79 3.97 -6.40
N PHE A 198 -10.20 4.72 -5.45
CA PHE A 198 -8.82 5.15 -5.50
C PHE A 198 -8.00 4.63 -4.32
N SER A 199 -6.71 4.59 -4.50
CA SER A 199 -5.69 4.58 -3.45
C SER A 199 -4.70 5.70 -3.74
N ALA A 200 -4.15 6.33 -2.72
CA ALA A 200 -3.06 7.29 -2.84
C ALA A 200 -1.91 6.84 -1.97
N ASP A 201 -0.77 6.53 -2.57
CA ASP A 201 0.46 6.27 -1.83
C ASP A 201 1.12 7.60 -1.53
N CYS A 202 1.49 7.79 -0.26
CA CYS A 202 1.89 9.08 0.26
C CYS A 202 3.16 8.98 1.09
N LEU A 203 3.86 10.12 1.20
CA LEU A 203 4.95 10.33 2.13
C LEU A 203 4.79 11.72 2.75
N TYR A 204 4.78 11.80 4.08
CA TYR A 204 4.72 13.05 4.82
C TYR A 204 5.84 13.14 5.84
N THR A 205 6.57 14.25 5.85
CA THR A 205 7.72 14.48 6.73
C THR A 205 7.33 15.11 8.08
N GLY A 206 6.11 15.62 8.19
CA GLY A 206 5.65 16.40 9.34
C GLY A 206 5.80 17.91 9.17
N SER A 207 6.66 18.38 8.27
CA SER A 207 6.94 19.80 8.03
C SER A 207 6.48 20.28 6.65
N ASP A 208 6.78 19.52 5.62
CA ASP A 208 6.53 19.89 4.23
C ASP A 208 5.12 19.54 3.75
N LEU A 209 4.84 19.92 2.50
CA LEU A 209 3.64 19.44 1.81
C LEU A 209 3.80 17.94 1.53
N PRO A 210 2.86 17.07 1.94
CA PRO A 210 2.92 15.63 1.64
C PRO A 210 3.08 15.35 0.16
N LEU A 211 3.91 14.36 -0.20
CA LEU A 211 3.95 13.79 -1.54
C LEU A 211 2.78 12.81 -1.67
N VAL A 212 2.00 12.94 -2.73
CA VAL A 212 0.79 12.14 -2.96
C VAL A 212 0.82 11.61 -4.39
N VAL A 213 0.72 10.31 -4.57
CA VAL A 213 0.60 9.64 -5.87
C VAL A 213 -0.71 8.85 -5.90
N ALA A 214 -1.71 9.42 -6.56
CA ALA A 214 -3.02 8.81 -6.68
C ALA A 214 -3.03 7.70 -7.74
N ARG A 215 -3.75 6.61 -7.48
CA ARG A 215 -3.96 5.51 -8.43
C ARG A 215 -5.40 4.98 -8.40
N ARG A 216 -5.91 4.62 -9.57
CA ARG A 216 -7.17 3.90 -9.75
C ARG A 216 -6.96 2.41 -9.51
N ARG A 217 -7.92 1.77 -8.90
CA ARG A 217 -7.98 0.33 -8.75
C ARG A 217 -8.82 -0.24 -9.89
N LEU A 218 -8.17 -0.61 -10.99
CA LEU A 218 -8.87 -1.06 -12.21
C LEU A 218 -9.37 -2.49 -12.10
N ARG A 219 -8.61 -3.37 -11.41
CA ARG A 219 -9.02 -4.73 -11.08
C ARG A 219 -8.51 -5.10 -9.70
N THR A 220 -9.34 -5.78 -8.95
CA THR A 220 -9.02 -6.29 -7.62
C THR A 220 -9.26 -7.79 -7.54
N ARG A 221 -8.49 -8.48 -6.70
CA ARG A 221 -8.71 -9.86 -6.31
C ARG A 221 -8.45 -9.99 -4.82
N SER A 222 -9.45 -10.48 -4.07
CA SER A 222 -9.36 -10.60 -2.60
C SER A 222 -8.87 -9.31 -1.92
N GLY A 223 -9.46 -8.16 -2.30
CA GLY A 223 -9.11 -6.84 -1.75
C GLY A 223 -7.78 -6.24 -2.24
N MET A 224 -6.95 -6.98 -2.97
CA MET A 224 -5.71 -6.46 -3.53
C MET A 224 -5.88 -6.00 -4.98
N SER A 225 -5.25 -4.88 -5.35
CA SER A 225 -5.20 -4.42 -6.73
C SER A 225 -4.31 -5.33 -7.56
N THR A 226 -4.88 -5.94 -8.61
CA THR A 226 -4.15 -6.72 -9.61
C THR A 226 -3.85 -5.91 -10.86
N VAL A 227 -4.66 -4.89 -11.14
CA VAL A 227 -4.36 -3.86 -12.13
C VAL A 227 -4.64 -2.51 -11.50
N THR A 228 -3.67 -1.62 -11.57
CA THR A 228 -3.76 -0.28 -11.01
C THR A 228 -3.07 0.73 -11.93
N GLU A 229 -3.54 1.97 -11.92
CA GLU A 229 -3.03 3.03 -12.78
C GLU A 229 -2.87 4.31 -11.97
N THR A 230 -1.71 4.95 -12.05
CA THR A 230 -1.50 6.27 -11.46
C THR A 230 -2.23 7.34 -12.29
N PHE A 231 -2.74 8.36 -11.65
CA PHE A 231 -3.45 9.47 -12.32
C PHE A 231 -3.35 10.75 -11.50
N HIS A 232 -3.44 11.88 -12.17
CA HIS A 232 -3.51 13.19 -11.54
C HIS A 232 -4.95 13.62 -11.26
N ASN A 233 -5.17 14.12 -10.05
CA ASN A 233 -6.39 14.82 -9.66
C ASN A 233 -6.03 15.82 -8.56
N ALA A 234 -5.95 17.10 -8.94
CA ALA A 234 -5.48 18.17 -8.06
C ALA A 234 -6.33 18.34 -6.78
N GLU A 235 -7.64 18.11 -6.86
CA GLU A 235 -8.52 18.18 -5.69
C GLU A 235 -8.26 17.01 -4.74
N LEU A 236 -8.15 15.78 -5.26
CA LEU A 236 -7.81 14.60 -4.47
C LEU A 236 -6.45 14.75 -3.79
N GLU A 237 -5.43 15.14 -4.57
CA GLU A 237 -4.06 15.31 -4.06
C GLU A 237 -4.02 16.36 -2.94
N ARG A 238 -4.71 17.48 -3.12
CA ARG A 238 -4.84 18.54 -2.09
C ARG A 238 -5.54 18.03 -0.83
N LEU A 239 -6.71 17.38 -0.97
CA LEU A 239 -7.47 16.89 0.17
C LEU A 239 -6.72 15.78 0.93
N VAL A 240 -6.05 14.88 0.22
CA VAL A 240 -5.19 13.85 0.83
C VAL A 240 -4.04 14.51 1.60
N ALA A 241 -3.37 15.50 1.03
CA ALA A 241 -2.30 16.22 1.71
C ALA A 241 -2.80 16.94 2.98
N GLU A 242 -3.97 17.58 2.92
CA GLU A 242 -4.60 18.21 4.10
C GLU A 242 -4.97 17.17 5.17
N LEU A 243 -5.51 16.00 4.76
CA LEU A 243 -5.86 14.91 5.65
C LEU A 243 -4.65 14.36 6.42
N LEU A 244 -3.54 14.12 5.71
CA LEU A 244 -2.30 13.64 6.33
C LEU A 244 -1.73 14.64 7.34
N ARG A 245 -1.83 15.93 7.03
CA ARG A 245 -1.40 17.01 7.94
C ARG A 245 -2.32 17.11 9.16
N GLU A 246 -3.64 17.05 8.98
CA GLU A 246 -4.62 17.10 10.07
C GLU A 246 -4.44 15.94 11.06
N LEU A 247 -4.22 14.73 10.55
CA LEU A 247 -4.02 13.54 11.37
C LEU A 247 -2.56 13.30 11.78
N GLN A 248 -1.62 14.14 11.33
CA GLN A 248 -0.18 13.98 11.56
C GLN A 248 0.32 12.57 11.17
N VAL A 249 -0.08 12.10 9.97
CA VAL A 249 0.32 10.79 9.44
C VAL A 249 1.73 10.90 8.85
N VAL A 250 2.71 11.00 9.71
CA VAL A 250 4.13 11.10 9.34
C VAL A 250 4.64 9.76 8.81
N GLY A 251 5.50 9.79 7.81
CA GLY A 251 6.04 8.60 7.15
C GLY A 251 5.21 8.15 5.93
N PRO A 252 5.42 6.91 5.48
CA PRO A 252 4.69 6.33 4.36
C PRO A 252 3.25 6.01 4.75
N SER A 253 2.31 6.23 3.83
CA SER A 253 0.92 5.87 4.05
C SER A 253 0.19 5.57 2.74
N CYS A 254 -0.97 4.92 2.86
CA CYS A 254 -1.88 4.67 1.74
C CYS A 254 -3.29 5.08 2.14
N VAL A 255 -3.77 6.18 1.57
CA VAL A 255 -5.14 6.69 1.74
C VAL A 255 -6.04 6.04 0.70
N GLN A 256 -7.22 5.60 1.11
CA GLN A 256 -8.18 4.96 0.20
C GLN A 256 -9.56 5.62 0.28
N GLY A 257 -10.29 5.52 -0.82
CA GLY A 257 -11.63 6.10 -0.90
C GLY A 257 -12.24 5.98 -2.29
N PHE A 258 -13.27 6.78 -2.52
CA PHE A 258 -14.03 6.81 -3.76
C PHE A 258 -14.14 8.24 -4.31
N LEU A 259 -13.97 8.36 -5.62
CA LEU A 259 -14.36 9.54 -6.39
C LEU A 259 -15.81 9.37 -6.80
N GLN A 260 -16.68 10.18 -6.22
CA GLN A 260 -18.11 10.23 -6.52
C GLN A 260 -18.45 11.51 -7.30
N PRO A 261 -19.60 11.57 -8.00
CA PRO A 261 -20.02 12.78 -8.71
C PRO A 261 -20.17 14.02 -7.80
N ASP A 262 -20.46 13.78 -6.52
CA ASP A 262 -20.71 14.81 -5.50
C ASP A 262 -19.52 15.03 -4.55
N GLY A 263 -18.36 14.45 -4.84
CA GLY A 263 -17.13 14.68 -4.11
C GLY A 263 -16.33 13.43 -3.77
N ILE A 264 -15.34 13.61 -2.91
CA ILE A 264 -14.38 12.57 -2.50
C ILE A 264 -14.80 12.01 -1.14
N VAL A 265 -14.87 10.68 -1.03
CA VAL A 265 -15.22 9.97 0.21
C VAL A 265 -14.03 9.12 0.64
N PHE A 266 -13.52 9.36 1.85
CA PHE A 266 -12.39 8.64 2.43
C PHE A 266 -12.88 7.43 3.23
N THR A 267 -12.28 6.26 3.02
CA THR A 267 -12.72 5.01 3.65
C THR A 267 -11.75 4.45 4.68
N GLU A 268 -10.45 4.67 4.50
CA GLU A 268 -9.39 4.23 5.42
C GLU A 268 -8.03 4.85 5.08
N ILE A 269 -7.13 4.82 6.07
CA ILE A 269 -5.70 5.08 5.90
C ILE A 269 -4.93 3.88 6.46
N ASN A 270 -3.99 3.36 5.66
CA ASN A 270 -2.97 2.43 6.15
C ASN A 270 -1.67 3.21 6.35
N VAL A 271 -1.09 3.15 7.55
CA VAL A 271 0.13 3.90 7.93
C VAL A 271 1.40 3.18 7.44
N ARG A 272 1.36 2.74 6.22
CA ARG A 272 2.42 2.11 5.42
C ARG A 272 2.05 2.18 3.95
N PHE A 273 2.96 1.90 3.05
CA PHE A 273 2.63 1.83 1.63
C PHE A 273 1.56 0.78 1.32
N GLY A 274 0.71 1.06 0.36
CA GLY A 274 -0.35 0.16 -0.10
C GLY A 274 0.18 -1.02 -0.92
N GLY A 275 -0.59 -2.11 -0.99
CA GLY A 275 -0.21 -3.29 -1.79
C GLY A 275 -0.07 -3.05 -3.30
N GLY A 276 -0.51 -1.90 -3.82
CA GLY A 276 -0.33 -1.50 -5.22
C GLY A 276 0.73 -0.40 -5.40
N CYS A 277 1.52 -0.06 -4.37
CA CYS A 277 2.47 1.05 -4.38
C CYS A 277 3.55 0.95 -5.46
N ALA A 278 3.83 -0.25 -5.94
CA ALA A 278 4.77 -0.43 -7.03
C ALA A 278 4.43 0.44 -8.26
N ALA A 279 3.16 0.68 -8.58
CA ALA A 279 2.77 1.61 -9.65
C ALA A 279 3.23 3.04 -9.37
N ALA A 280 3.09 3.50 -8.12
CA ALA A 280 3.57 4.81 -7.70
C ALA A 280 5.10 4.89 -7.75
N PHE A 281 5.80 3.82 -7.34
CA PHE A 281 7.26 3.77 -7.35
C PHE A 281 7.83 3.82 -8.77
N TRP A 282 7.26 3.06 -9.70
CA TRP A 282 7.72 3.08 -11.09
C TRP A 282 7.25 4.31 -11.87
N GLY A 283 6.11 4.89 -11.50
CA GLY A 283 5.60 6.11 -12.14
C GLY A 283 6.38 7.36 -11.74
N SER A 284 6.91 7.40 -10.53
CA SER A 284 7.57 8.59 -9.98
C SER A 284 8.94 8.32 -9.39
N THR A 285 9.34 7.12 -9.07
CA THR A 285 10.56 6.77 -8.30
C THR A 285 10.87 7.64 -7.08
N HIS A 286 10.45 8.90 -7.09
CA HIS A 286 10.74 9.90 -6.06
C HIS A 286 10.10 9.58 -4.73
N LEU A 287 8.94 8.91 -4.72
CA LEU A 287 8.24 8.54 -3.49
C LEU A 287 9.09 7.62 -2.62
N VAL A 288 9.62 6.53 -3.19
CA VAL A 288 10.45 5.59 -2.45
C VAL A 288 11.87 6.12 -2.25
N GLU A 289 12.42 6.86 -3.22
CA GLU A 289 13.73 7.51 -3.10
C GLU A 289 13.74 8.51 -1.92
N GLN A 290 12.72 9.35 -1.81
CA GLN A 290 12.57 10.29 -0.70
C GLN A 290 12.38 9.56 0.64
N TYR A 291 11.56 8.51 0.66
CA TYR A 291 11.37 7.70 1.85
C TYR A 291 12.67 7.06 2.35
N LEU A 292 13.43 6.44 1.44
CA LEU A 292 14.71 5.82 1.80
C LEU A 292 15.75 6.86 2.23
N ALA A 293 15.77 8.04 1.59
CA ALA A 293 16.66 9.14 2.00
C ALA A 293 16.35 9.62 3.43
N LEU A 294 15.07 9.73 3.80
CA LEU A 294 14.65 10.06 5.16
C LEU A 294 15.03 8.97 6.17
N LEU A 295 14.77 7.71 5.83
CA LEU A 295 15.13 6.59 6.70
C LEU A 295 16.64 6.56 7.01
N THR A 296 17.47 6.80 6.01
CA THR A 296 18.92 6.65 6.15
C THR A 296 19.62 7.89 6.69
N SER A 297 19.07 9.07 6.46
CA SER A 297 19.63 10.32 6.99
C SER A 297 19.33 10.54 8.48
N GLY A 298 18.27 9.91 9.00
CA GLY A 298 17.71 10.23 10.32
C GLY A 298 17.18 11.67 10.43
N ALA A 299 17.22 12.41 9.33
CA ALA A 299 16.77 13.80 9.27
C ALA A 299 15.25 13.87 9.16
N ARG A 300 14.64 14.90 9.77
CA ARG A 300 13.22 15.20 9.61
C ARG A 300 12.90 16.00 8.35
N GLU A 301 13.92 16.36 7.60
CA GLU A 301 13.82 17.15 6.37
C GLU A 301 14.49 16.39 5.23
N LEU A 302 13.87 16.44 4.06
CA LEU A 302 14.45 15.87 2.85
C LEU A 302 15.71 16.63 2.45
N PRO A 303 16.71 15.92 1.89
CA PRO A 303 17.85 16.58 1.27
C PRO A 303 17.43 17.62 0.24
N GLU A 304 18.22 18.70 0.10
CA GLU A 304 17.96 19.77 -0.85
C GLU A 304 17.75 19.22 -2.27
N GLY A 305 16.71 19.69 -2.95
CA GLY A 305 16.34 19.28 -4.29
C GLY A 305 15.48 17.98 -4.38
N LEU A 306 15.37 17.17 -3.32
CA LEU A 306 14.46 16.03 -3.33
C LEU A 306 13.00 16.43 -3.06
N HIS A 307 12.76 17.39 -2.18
CA HIS A 307 11.41 17.85 -1.85
C HIS A 307 10.69 18.57 -3.01
N GLU A 308 11.44 19.04 -4.03
CA GLU A 308 10.87 19.67 -5.23
C GLU A 308 10.38 18.64 -6.27
N ARG A 309 10.81 17.39 -6.16
CA ARG A 309 10.50 16.32 -7.12
C ARG A 309 9.20 15.65 -6.74
N ARG A 310 8.09 16.19 -7.29
CA ARG A 310 6.71 15.75 -6.96
C ARG A 310 5.92 15.22 -8.14
N ASP A 311 6.44 15.37 -9.33
CA ASP A 311 5.80 14.94 -10.57
C ASP A 311 5.90 13.42 -10.74
N PHE A 312 4.85 12.87 -11.32
CA PHE A 312 4.81 11.46 -11.72
C PHE A 312 4.08 11.32 -13.06
N THR A 313 4.36 10.24 -13.75
CA THR A 313 3.70 9.91 -15.03
C THR A 313 2.55 8.93 -14.80
N THR A 314 1.53 8.99 -15.64
CA THR A 314 0.49 7.96 -15.67
C THR A 314 1.13 6.62 -16.01
N THR A 315 1.01 5.67 -15.11
CA THR A 315 1.66 4.35 -15.20
C THR A 315 0.66 3.28 -14.84
N THR A 316 0.46 2.31 -15.73
CA THR A 316 -0.38 1.15 -15.47
C THR A 316 0.48 -0.03 -15.03
N LEU A 317 0.18 -0.58 -13.88
CA LEU A 317 0.79 -1.78 -13.33
C LEU A 317 -0.18 -2.95 -13.45
N VAL A 318 0.30 -4.05 -14.06
CA VAL A 318 -0.40 -5.34 -14.09
C VAL A 318 0.41 -6.34 -13.29
N ARG A 319 -0.18 -6.88 -12.21
CA ARG A 319 0.43 -7.92 -11.41
C ARG A 319 0.16 -9.29 -12.04
N VAL A 320 1.22 -10.02 -12.36
CA VAL A 320 1.13 -11.39 -12.86
C VAL A 320 1.22 -12.36 -11.68
N PRO A 321 0.22 -13.25 -11.47
CA PRO A 321 0.29 -14.26 -10.42
C PRO A 321 1.46 -15.22 -10.64
N GLY A 322 2.22 -15.50 -9.58
CA GLY A 322 3.30 -16.50 -9.58
C GLY A 322 4.71 -15.99 -9.83
N TYR A 323 4.86 -14.82 -10.44
CA TYR A 323 6.09 -14.03 -10.45
C TYR A 323 5.69 -12.58 -10.35
N GLU A 324 6.27 -11.85 -9.41
CA GLU A 324 6.05 -10.41 -9.33
C GLU A 324 6.85 -9.68 -10.42
N THR A 325 6.56 -9.99 -11.66
CA THR A 325 7.02 -9.23 -12.81
C THR A 325 6.06 -8.08 -13.03
N PHE A 326 6.54 -6.89 -12.79
CA PHE A 326 5.80 -5.67 -13.01
C PHE A 326 6.06 -5.21 -14.46
N HIS A 327 5.01 -5.17 -15.26
CA HIS A 327 5.06 -4.52 -16.57
C HIS A 327 4.52 -3.11 -16.42
N VAL A 328 5.38 -2.13 -16.53
CA VAL A 328 5.03 -0.72 -16.55
C VAL A 328 4.85 -0.29 -18.01
N ARG A 329 3.69 0.24 -18.35
CA ARG A 329 3.46 0.89 -19.64
C ARG A 329 3.23 2.38 -19.42
N PRO A 330 3.93 3.26 -20.12
CA PRO A 330 3.87 4.69 -19.88
C PRO A 330 2.62 5.41 -20.41
N GLU A 331 1.78 4.82 -21.27
CA GLU A 331 0.61 5.50 -21.85
C GLU A 331 -0.61 4.59 -22.01
N ALA A 332 -1.78 5.11 -21.61
CA ALA A 332 -3.06 4.38 -21.63
C ALA A 332 -3.65 4.18 -23.04
N GLU A 333 -3.21 4.93 -24.04
CA GLU A 333 -3.75 4.86 -25.41
C GLU A 333 -3.48 3.50 -26.10
N GLU A 334 -2.41 2.81 -25.74
CA GLU A 334 -2.10 1.48 -26.28
C GLU A 334 -2.90 0.33 -25.63
N PHE A 335 -3.64 0.61 -24.55
CA PHE A 335 -4.38 -0.44 -23.81
C PHE A 335 -5.68 -0.82 -24.49
N THR A 336 -6.29 0.09 -25.24
CA THR A 336 -7.53 -0.13 -26.02
C THR A 336 -7.32 -1.16 -27.13
N ASP A 337 -6.17 -1.16 -27.78
CA ASP A 337 -5.83 -2.10 -28.85
C ASP A 337 -5.65 -3.55 -28.37
N LEU A 338 -5.38 -3.76 -27.08
CA LEU A 338 -5.26 -5.10 -26.49
C LEU A 338 -6.60 -5.69 -26.03
N MET A 339 -7.64 -4.86 -25.92
CA MET A 339 -8.97 -5.25 -25.47
C MET A 339 -9.89 -5.61 -26.63
N GLU A 340 -9.54 -5.29 -27.88
CA GLU A 340 -10.29 -5.78 -29.03
C GLU A 340 -10.00 -7.27 -29.23
N PRO A 341 -11.04 -8.11 -29.36
CA PRO A 341 -10.86 -9.53 -29.66
C PRO A 341 -10.18 -9.65 -31.02
N ARG A 342 -8.92 -10.06 -31.03
CA ARG A 342 -8.19 -10.33 -32.28
C ARG A 342 -8.89 -11.48 -32.99
N THR A 343 -9.44 -11.22 -34.15
CA THR A 343 -10.15 -12.19 -35.00
C THR A 343 -9.20 -13.07 -35.82
N GLU A 344 -7.87 -12.83 -35.77
CA GLU A 344 -6.90 -13.63 -36.51
C GLU A 344 -5.88 -14.32 -35.58
N PRO A 345 -5.60 -15.62 -35.77
CA PRO A 345 -4.56 -16.33 -35.04
C PRO A 345 -3.18 -15.79 -35.45
N ARG A 346 -2.31 -15.53 -34.46
CA ARG A 346 -0.91 -15.19 -34.73
C ARG A 346 -0.26 -16.32 -35.53
N THR A 347 0.16 -16.06 -36.74
CA THR A 347 1.14 -16.88 -37.43
C THR A 347 2.49 -16.68 -36.73
N ASP A 348 3.05 -17.77 -36.24
CA ASP A 348 4.39 -17.78 -35.65
C ASP A 348 5.43 -17.76 -36.81
N PRO A 349 6.21 -16.67 -36.99
CA PRO A 349 7.16 -16.57 -38.08
C PRO A 349 8.22 -17.68 -38.07
N GLN A 350 8.45 -18.34 -36.95
CA GLN A 350 9.39 -19.46 -36.87
C GLN A 350 8.79 -20.79 -37.37
N ARG A 351 7.47 -20.91 -37.42
CA ARG A 351 6.79 -22.08 -37.98
C ARG A 351 6.63 -22.01 -39.52
N GLU A 352 6.56 -20.83 -40.07
CA GLU A 352 6.53 -20.67 -41.55
C GLU A 352 7.89 -20.99 -42.18
N SER A 353 9.00 -20.54 -41.58
CA SER A 353 10.33 -20.86 -42.09
C SER A 353 10.69 -22.35 -42.03
N GLN A 354 10.11 -23.12 -41.10
CA GLN A 354 10.28 -24.57 -40.99
C GLN A 354 9.39 -25.36 -41.94
N ARG A 355 8.27 -24.78 -42.40
CA ARG A 355 7.44 -25.42 -43.45
C ARG A 355 7.97 -25.20 -44.85
N GLU A 356 8.55 -24.04 -45.15
CA GLU A 356 9.18 -23.78 -46.43
C GLU A 356 10.43 -24.63 -46.64
N SER A 357 11.24 -24.86 -45.58
CA SER A 357 12.43 -25.74 -45.70
C SER A 357 12.11 -27.24 -45.82
N GLN A 358 10.89 -27.68 -45.45
CA GLN A 358 10.44 -29.06 -45.63
C GLN A 358 9.74 -29.33 -46.97
N MET A 359 9.35 -28.28 -47.70
CA MET A 359 8.74 -28.41 -49.02
C MET A 359 9.77 -28.32 -50.18
N GLU A 360 11.03 -27.99 -49.87
CA GLU A 360 12.14 -28.03 -50.86
C GLU A 360 12.95 -29.35 -50.87
N GLU A 361 12.65 -30.30 -49.95
CA GLU A 361 13.31 -31.61 -49.84
C GLU A 361 12.42 -32.80 -50.25
N ASP A 362 11.20 -32.60 -50.78
CA ASP A 362 10.37 -33.60 -51.43
C ASP A 362 10.16 -33.22 -52.92
#